data_ed687dbe2c45b6b0c40bf7a6ae74cb5e
#
_entry.id   ed687dbe2c45b6b0c40bf7a6ae74cb5e
#
_cell.length_a   1.000
_cell.length_b   1.000
_cell.length_c   1.000
_cell.angle_alpha   90.00
_cell.angle_beta   90.00
_cell.angle_gamma   90.00
#
_symmetry.space_group_name_H-M   'P 1'
#
loop_
_entity.id
_entity.type
_entity.pdbx_description
1 polymer ?
#
loop_
_entity_poly.entity_id
_entity_poly.type
_entity_poly.pdbx_seq_one_letter_code
_entity_poly.pdbx_strand_id
1 'polypeptide(L)'
;LPGDAYTDIGPASILVLVFCMLLAVSIALCFAEAGSWFDTDGGPYLYAKEAFGDFVGFEVGFMKWIVSMIAWATMANFFAVTLSSVWPQAAEPLTKNIIIGILVVGLGIINFMGMKQSKHLNNIMTIGKLLPIVLFIAVGLFFIKGSNFTPFVIIQKGQSASSAFVAVSITLFYAFTGFESLAVAAKDMENPKKNVPKALVMVMFVVSVIYMLILGISIGVLGNGLAGSATPVADAAIKMLGPIGGYIITIGTIVSVGGINIASSIFTPRSAAALVEQGLMPKSIRKTNKNGAPYIAIIVSVIGTLLIAWSGSFTTLSQISVVSRFIQYIPTCLAVLILRKKYADKDVNFRIPGGAIIPIFAVIISILLLIKAGIDEPMKIVWGLGGMIIVVPIYFYMTKVYSKKYNDVEVK
;
A
#
# COMPACT_ATOMS: atom_id res chain seq x y z
N LEU A 1 9.32 6.58 -8.08
CA LEU A 1 8.03 6.68 -8.76
C LEU A 1 7.95 7.87 -9.74
N PRO A 2 8.19 9.18 -9.34
CA PRO A 2 8.15 10.28 -10.30
C PRO A 2 9.15 10.12 -11.47
N GLY A 3 10.37 9.62 -11.20
CA GLY A 3 11.39 9.36 -12.22
C GLY A 3 10.95 8.30 -13.22
N ASP A 4 10.45 7.16 -12.76
CA ASP A 4 9.94 6.08 -13.61
C ASP A 4 8.77 6.57 -14.48
N ALA A 5 7.81 7.26 -13.84
CA ALA A 5 6.64 7.80 -14.54
C ALA A 5 7.01 8.81 -15.63
N TYR A 6 7.99 9.68 -15.36
CA TYR A 6 8.49 10.62 -16.37
C TYR A 6 9.24 9.92 -17.50
N THR A 7 9.99 8.86 -17.19
CA THR A 7 10.72 8.08 -18.21
C THR A 7 9.78 7.46 -19.23
N ASP A 8 8.60 6.97 -18.78
CA ASP A 8 7.67 6.24 -19.64
C ASP A 8 6.71 7.15 -20.43
N ILE A 9 6.32 8.32 -19.89
CA ILE A 9 5.30 9.17 -20.53
C ILE A 9 5.60 10.68 -20.46
N GLY A 10 6.72 11.06 -19.86
CA GLY A 10 7.12 12.46 -19.71
C GLY A 10 6.22 13.26 -18.76
N PRO A 11 6.08 14.58 -19.00
CA PRO A 11 5.22 15.45 -18.19
C PRO A 11 3.74 15.02 -18.14
N ALA A 12 3.24 14.27 -19.13
CA ALA A 12 1.89 13.73 -19.15
C ALA A 12 1.62 12.75 -17.96
N SER A 13 2.65 12.32 -17.24
CA SER A 13 2.53 11.59 -15.97
C SER A 13 1.66 12.33 -14.94
N ILE A 14 1.52 13.66 -15.02
CA ILE A 14 0.58 14.43 -14.20
C ILE A 14 -0.87 14.01 -14.48
N LEU A 15 -1.26 13.82 -15.74
CA LEU A 15 -2.61 13.36 -16.08
C LEU A 15 -2.86 11.94 -15.60
N VAL A 16 -1.83 11.08 -15.68
CA VAL A 16 -1.91 9.72 -15.15
C VAL A 16 -2.06 9.74 -13.63
N LEU A 17 -1.37 10.64 -12.94
CA LEU A 17 -1.54 10.83 -11.49
C LEU A 17 -2.96 11.28 -11.12
N VAL A 18 -3.57 12.21 -11.90
CA VAL A 18 -4.98 12.61 -11.72
C VAL A 18 -5.91 11.41 -11.90
N PHE A 19 -5.68 10.59 -12.92
CA PHE A 19 -6.44 9.36 -13.14
C PHE A 19 -6.30 8.40 -11.94
N CYS A 20 -5.09 8.16 -11.44
CA CYS A 20 -4.83 7.33 -10.26
C CYS A 20 -5.51 7.89 -9.01
N MET A 21 -5.51 9.22 -8.84
CA MET A 21 -6.21 9.91 -7.76
C MET A 21 -7.71 9.64 -7.82
N LEU A 22 -8.35 9.81 -8.97
CA LEU A 22 -9.78 9.57 -9.15
C LEU A 22 -10.15 8.11 -8.85
N LEU A 23 -9.35 7.17 -9.32
CA LEU A 23 -9.55 5.74 -9.03
C LEU A 23 -9.37 5.44 -7.54
N ALA A 24 -8.29 5.94 -6.92
CA ALA A 24 -7.99 5.70 -5.51
C ALA A 24 -9.05 6.33 -4.58
N VAL A 25 -9.51 7.55 -4.87
CA VAL A 25 -10.61 8.20 -4.16
C VAL A 25 -11.91 7.41 -4.32
N SER A 26 -12.21 6.91 -5.51
CA SER A 26 -13.40 6.09 -5.76
C SER A 26 -13.39 4.81 -4.93
N ILE A 27 -12.24 4.13 -4.85
CA ILE A 27 -12.06 2.94 -4.01
C ILE A 27 -12.16 3.30 -2.53
N ALA A 28 -11.49 4.38 -2.09
CA ALA A 28 -11.52 4.82 -0.69
C ALA A 28 -12.95 5.18 -0.23
N LEU A 29 -13.77 5.79 -1.09
CA LEU A 29 -15.18 6.04 -0.82
C LEU A 29 -15.96 4.72 -0.64
N CYS A 30 -15.65 3.67 -1.43
CA CYS A 30 -16.25 2.34 -1.24
C CYS A 30 -15.85 1.75 0.13
N PHE A 31 -14.60 1.88 0.54
CA PHE A 31 -14.14 1.47 1.87
C PHE A 31 -14.83 2.27 2.99
N ALA A 32 -15.00 3.57 2.79
CA ALA A 32 -15.68 4.45 3.73
C ALA A 32 -17.15 4.03 3.94
N GLU A 33 -17.88 3.78 2.85
CA GLU A 33 -19.26 3.32 2.95
C GLU A 33 -19.34 1.91 3.52
N ALA A 34 -18.53 0.96 3.03
CA ALA A 34 -18.51 -0.39 3.56
C ALA A 34 -18.21 -0.41 5.07
N GLY A 35 -17.25 0.40 5.52
CA GLY A 35 -16.92 0.53 6.94
C GLY A 35 -18.01 1.15 7.79
N SER A 36 -18.92 1.94 7.22
CA SER A 36 -20.00 2.59 7.96
C SER A 36 -21.10 1.63 8.44
N TRP A 37 -21.18 0.41 7.89
CA TRP A 37 -22.12 -0.62 8.36
C TRP A 37 -21.64 -1.42 9.58
N PHE A 38 -20.30 -1.40 9.86
CA PHE A 38 -19.70 -2.29 10.85
C PHE A 38 -18.96 -1.51 11.95
N ASP A 39 -19.08 -2.02 13.19
CA ASP A 39 -18.37 -1.49 14.38
C ASP A 39 -17.14 -2.35 14.74
N THR A 40 -16.88 -3.43 13.98
CA THR A 40 -15.85 -4.42 14.29
C THR A 40 -14.66 -4.31 13.36
N ASP A 41 -13.49 -4.74 13.83
CA ASP A 41 -12.32 -4.90 13.00
C ASP A 41 -12.54 -5.97 11.92
N GLY A 42 -11.84 -5.83 10.82
CA GLY A 42 -11.90 -6.80 9.72
C GLY A 42 -11.69 -6.13 8.37
N GLY A 43 -12.19 -4.91 8.21
CA GLY A 43 -12.03 -4.16 6.97
C GLY A 43 -12.46 -4.99 5.75
N PRO A 44 -11.61 -5.07 4.69
CA PRO A 44 -11.97 -5.74 3.44
C PRO A 44 -12.40 -7.20 3.60
N TYR A 45 -11.80 -7.93 4.56
CA TYR A 45 -12.22 -9.29 4.86
C TYR A 45 -13.69 -9.37 5.25
N LEU A 46 -14.10 -8.53 6.21
CA LEU A 46 -15.46 -8.52 6.72
C LEU A 46 -16.46 -8.13 5.63
N TYR A 47 -16.12 -7.11 4.83
CA TYR A 47 -16.97 -6.66 3.74
C TYR A 47 -17.17 -7.74 2.68
N ALA A 48 -16.08 -8.43 2.32
CA ALA A 48 -16.13 -9.54 1.36
C ALA A 48 -16.90 -10.75 1.91
N LYS A 49 -16.69 -11.11 3.19
CA LYS A 49 -17.41 -12.19 3.85
C LYS A 49 -18.92 -11.93 3.91
N GLU A 50 -19.31 -10.75 4.34
CA GLU A 50 -20.71 -10.36 4.46
C GLU A 50 -21.45 -10.26 3.12
N ALA A 51 -20.74 -9.92 2.05
CA ALA A 51 -21.31 -9.80 0.71
C ALA A 51 -21.31 -11.12 -0.07
N PHE A 52 -20.23 -11.92 0.01
CA PHE A 52 -19.97 -13.05 -0.88
C PHE A 52 -19.80 -14.39 -0.16
N GLY A 53 -19.82 -14.40 1.19
CA GLY A 53 -19.64 -15.59 2.00
C GLY A 53 -18.19 -15.88 2.41
N ASP A 54 -18.04 -16.98 3.15
CA ASP A 54 -16.80 -17.31 3.87
C ASP A 54 -15.59 -17.53 2.98
N PHE A 55 -15.77 -18.12 1.79
CA PHE A 55 -14.64 -18.40 0.89
C PHE A 55 -14.00 -17.11 0.36
N VAL A 56 -14.81 -16.18 -0.15
CA VAL A 56 -14.29 -14.90 -0.68
C VAL A 56 -13.71 -14.05 0.46
N GLY A 57 -14.37 -14.05 1.62
CA GLY A 57 -13.81 -13.43 2.81
C GLY A 57 -12.44 -13.98 3.16
N PHE A 58 -12.30 -15.32 3.19
CA PHE A 58 -11.03 -15.98 3.47
C PHE A 58 -9.92 -15.56 2.50
N GLU A 59 -10.19 -15.61 1.19
CA GLU A 59 -9.27 -15.19 0.13
C GLU A 59 -8.78 -13.74 0.35
N VAL A 60 -9.71 -12.83 0.55
CA VAL A 60 -9.39 -11.41 0.80
C VAL A 60 -8.57 -11.22 2.07
N GLY A 61 -8.93 -11.91 3.15
CA GLY A 61 -8.21 -11.81 4.43
C GLY A 61 -6.79 -12.36 4.36
N PHE A 62 -6.62 -13.53 3.76
CA PHE A 62 -5.29 -14.16 3.62
C PHE A 62 -4.39 -13.36 2.68
N MET A 63 -4.93 -12.95 1.53
CA MET A 63 -4.20 -12.10 0.59
C MET A 63 -3.81 -10.76 1.19
N LYS A 64 -4.59 -10.21 2.13
CA LYS A 64 -4.19 -9.02 2.88
C LYS A 64 -2.90 -9.21 3.65
N TRP A 65 -2.70 -10.37 4.29
CA TRP A 65 -1.44 -10.68 4.96
C TRP A 65 -0.28 -10.78 3.98
N ILE A 66 -0.46 -11.49 2.84
CA ILE A 66 0.56 -11.56 1.77
C ILE A 66 0.90 -10.16 1.25
N VAL A 67 -0.10 -9.34 0.95
CA VAL A 67 0.07 -7.95 0.51
C VAL A 67 0.84 -7.12 1.54
N SER A 68 0.62 -7.36 2.84
CA SER A 68 1.37 -6.68 3.90
C SER A 68 2.86 -7.07 3.89
N MET A 69 3.19 -8.34 3.61
CA MET A 69 4.59 -8.78 3.44
C MET A 69 5.22 -8.15 2.20
N ILE A 70 4.49 -8.09 1.07
CA ILE A 70 4.97 -7.44 -0.16
C ILE A 70 5.21 -5.94 0.09
N ALA A 71 4.30 -5.27 0.77
CA ALA A 71 4.44 -3.85 1.10
C ALA A 71 5.64 -3.57 2.02
N TRP A 72 5.85 -4.41 3.02
CA TRP A 72 7.02 -4.31 3.89
C TRP A 72 8.32 -4.56 3.12
N ALA A 73 8.38 -5.59 2.28
CA ALA A 73 9.50 -5.88 1.39
C ALA A 73 9.82 -4.71 0.45
N THR A 74 8.78 -4.08 -0.12
CA THR A 74 8.90 -2.90 -0.98
C THR A 74 9.52 -1.72 -0.22
N MET A 75 9.04 -1.47 1.00
CA MET A 75 9.57 -0.37 1.83
C MET A 75 11.00 -0.65 2.33
N ALA A 76 11.36 -1.90 2.60
CA ALA A 76 12.73 -2.27 2.93
C ALA A 76 13.68 -2.05 1.74
N ASN A 77 13.26 -2.36 0.52
CA ASN A 77 14.00 -2.03 -0.69
C ASN A 77 14.13 -0.50 -0.88
N PHE A 78 13.05 0.26 -0.65
CA PHE A 78 13.09 1.72 -0.76
C PHE A 78 14.00 2.36 0.27
N PHE A 79 14.09 1.79 1.47
CA PHE A 79 15.06 2.22 2.49
C PHE A 79 16.50 2.08 1.99
N ALA A 80 16.86 0.94 1.40
CA ALA A 80 18.19 0.72 0.84
C ALA A 80 18.49 1.66 -0.34
N VAL A 81 17.51 1.88 -1.24
CA VAL A 81 17.63 2.84 -2.36
C VAL A 81 17.81 4.27 -1.83
N THR A 82 17.08 4.67 -0.79
CA THR A 82 17.25 6.00 -0.21
C THR A 82 18.62 6.14 0.46
N LEU A 83 19.09 5.09 1.14
CA LEU A 83 20.39 5.09 1.80
C LEU A 83 21.53 5.21 0.78
N SER A 84 21.38 4.67 -0.43
CA SER A 84 22.41 4.76 -1.48
C SER A 84 22.69 6.19 -1.97
N SER A 85 21.78 7.13 -1.74
CA SER A 85 22.02 8.54 -2.07
C SER A 85 23.04 9.23 -1.13
N VAL A 86 23.27 8.70 0.06
CA VAL A 86 24.29 9.19 1.00
C VAL A 86 25.44 8.20 1.19
N TRP A 87 25.22 6.94 0.86
CA TRP A 87 26.20 5.85 0.93
C TRP A 87 26.15 5.01 -0.36
N PRO A 88 26.92 5.37 -1.41
CA PRO A 88 26.80 4.74 -2.74
C PRO A 88 26.93 3.22 -2.76
N GLN A 89 27.74 2.63 -1.88
CA GLN A 89 27.91 1.17 -1.77
C GLN A 89 26.60 0.46 -1.38
N ALA A 90 25.62 1.14 -0.80
CA ALA A 90 24.29 0.58 -0.52
C ALA A 90 23.50 0.22 -1.77
N ALA A 91 23.92 0.69 -2.96
CA ALA A 91 23.36 0.31 -4.25
C ALA A 91 23.86 -1.05 -4.75
N GLU A 92 25.02 -1.53 -4.26
CA GLU A 92 25.57 -2.83 -4.65
C GLU A 92 24.66 -3.98 -4.22
N PRO A 93 24.40 -4.98 -5.08
CA PRO A 93 23.42 -6.04 -4.81
C PRO A 93 23.62 -6.76 -3.47
N LEU A 94 24.86 -7.10 -3.12
CA LEU A 94 25.17 -7.77 -1.87
C LEU A 94 24.92 -6.87 -0.66
N THR A 95 25.47 -5.64 -0.69
CA THR A 95 25.34 -4.65 0.38
C THR A 95 23.86 -4.29 0.59
N LYS A 96 23.12 -4.06 -0.48
CA LYS A 96 21.67 -3.83 -0.46
C LYS A 96 20.93 -4.96 0.25
N ASN A 97 21.21 -6.21 -0.11
CA ASN A 97 20.56 -7.37 0.48
C ASN A 97 20.91 -7.56 1.96
N ILE A 98 22.13 -7.24 2.37
CA ILE A 98 22.55 -7.23 3.77
C ILE A 98 21.80 -6.15 4.55
N ILE A 99 21.70 -4.92 4.03
CA ILE A 99 20.95 -3.82 4.65
C ILE A 99 19.49 -4.22 4.86
N ILE A 100 18.84 -4.76 3.84
CA ILE A 100 17.47 -5.25 3.90
C ILE A 100 17.35 -6.35 4.97
N GLY A 101 18.27 -7.30 5.00
CA GLY A 101 18.31 -8.39 5.97
C GLY A 101 18.41 -7.87 7.41
N ILE A 102 19.36 -6.98 7.68
CA ILE A 102 19.55 -6.35 9.01
C ILE A 102 18.29 -5.57 9.41
N LEU A 103 17.69 -4.78 8.50
CA LEU A 103 16.49 -4.00 8.77
C LEU A 103 15.30 -4.90 9.14
N VAL A 104 14.98 -5.88 8.28
CA VAL A 104 13.79 -6.73 8.45
C VAL A 104 13.93 -7.68 9.63
N VAL A 105 15.09 -8.33 9.78
CA VAL A 105 15.36 -9.24 10.93
C VAL A 105 15.44 -8.44 12.22
N GLY A 106 16.15 -7.30 12.24
CA GLY A 106 16.27 -6.45 13.41
C GLY A 106 14.91 -5.98 13.93
N LEU A 107 14.04 -5.50 13.04
CA LEU A 107 12.66 -5.14 13.39
C LEU A 107 11.84 -6.35 13.85
N GLY A 108 12.04 -7.52 13.24
CA GLY A 108 11.44 -8.77 13.69
C GLY A 108 11.84 -9.13 15.12
N ILE A 109 13.12 -9.01 15.47
CA ILE A 109 13.65 -9.25 16.82
C ILE A 109 13.03 -8.25 17.83
N ILE A 110 12.96 -6.96 17.48
CA ILE A 110 12.35 -5.93 18.32
C ILE A 110 10.89 -6.28 18.62
N ASN A 111 10.13 -6.70 17.61
CA ASN A 111 8.75 -7.14 17.79
C ASN A 111 8.64 -8.42 18.63
N PHE A 112 9.55 -9.37 18.44
CA PHE A 112 9.63 -10.60 19.24
C PHE A 112 9.88 -10.29 20.73
N MET A 113 10.65 -9.24 21.02
CA MET A 113 10.87 -8.74 22.39
C MET A 113 9.63 -8.05 22.99
N GLY A 114 8.55 -7.89 22.21
CA GLY A 114 7.30 -7.31 22.68
C GLY A 114 7.35 -5.79 22.86
N MET A 115 8.32 -5.10 22.25
CA MET A 115 8.42 -3.65 22.35
C MET A 115 7.22 -2.98 21.68
N LYS A 116 6.51 -2.15 22.45
CA LYS A 116 5.38 -1.36 21.94
C LYS A 116 5.90 -0.07 21.34
N GLN A 117 5.35 0.31 20.19
CA GLN A 117 5.67 1.61 19.60
C GLN A 117 5.17 2.73 20.51
N SER A 118 6.08 3.65 20.87
CA SER A 118 5.74 4.82 21.67
C SER A 118 4.94 5.83 20.82
N LYS A 119 3.89 6.45 21.40
CA LYS A 119 3.15 7.56 20.76
C LYS A 119 4.09 8.71 20.40
N HIS A 120 5.09 9.00 21.26
CA HIS A 120 6.08 10.06 20.99
C HIS A 120 6.94 9.75 19.77
N LEU A 121 7.40 8.50 19.62
CA LEU A 121 8.19 8.08 18.45
C LEU A 121 7.37 8.22 17.16
N ASN A 122 6.11 7.82 17.19
CA ASN A 122 5.20 7.97 16.02
C ASN A 122 4.99 9.45 15.65
N ASN A 123 4.83 10.33 16.64
CA ASN A 123 4.67 11.77 16.40
C ASN A 123 5.95 12.39 15.83
N ILE A 124 7.13 12.06 16.39
CA ILE A 124 8.43 12.52 15.87
C ILE A 124 8.61 12.08 14.40
N MET A 125 8.31 10.82 14.09
CA MET A 125 8.39 10.31 12.73
C MET A 125 7.40 11.00 11.80
N THR A 126 6.20 11.32 12.28
CA THR A 126 5.19 12.03 11.49
C THR A 126 5.61 13.46 11.17
N ILE A 127 6.13 14.19 12.14
CA ILE A 127 6.67 15.54 11.92
C ILE A 127 7.91 15.47 11.02
N GLY A 128 8.82 14.53 11.30
CA GLY A 128 10.06 14.35 10.53
C GLY A 128 9.85 14.04 9.06
N LYS A 129 8.74 13.38 8.68
CA LYS A 129 8.40 13.14 7.27
C LYS A 129 7.64 14.30 6.61
N LEU A 130 6.81 15.03 7.36
CA LEU A 130 5.99 16.10 6.78
C LEU A 130 6.80 17.39 6.57
N LEU A 131 7.67 17.72 7.51
CA LEU A 131 8.46 18.98 7.46
C LEU A 131 9.30 19.11 6.17
N PRO A 132 10.10 18.09 5.75
CA PRO A 132 10.85 18.16 4.49
C PRO A 132 9.95 18.27 3.25
N ILE A 133 8.79 17.63 3.26
CA ILE A 133 7.84 17.68 2.15
C ILE A 133 7.23 19.09 2.03
N VAL A 134 6.80 19.67 3.15
CA VAL A 134 6.26 21.06 3.18
C VAL A 134 7.32 22.04 2.72
N LEU A 135 8.57 21.92 3.19
CA LEU A 135 9.68 22.75 2.74
C LEU A 135 9.93 22.59 1.23
N PHE A 136 9.96 21.36 0.73
CA PHE A 136 10.11 21.07 -0.69
C PHE A 136 9.04 21.76 -1.53
N ILE A 137 7.78 21.67 -1.11
CA ILE A 137 6.65 22.27 -1.83
C ILE A 137 6.76 23.81 -1.76
N ALA A 138 6.95 24.37 -0.57
CA ALA A 138 6.99 25.82 -0.38
C ALA A 138 8.09 26.50 -1.20
N VAL A 139 9.28 25.90 -1.22
CA VAL A 139 10.41 26.42 -2.00
C VAL A 139 10.26 26.08 -3.50
N GLY A 140 9.86 24.85 -3.80
CA GLY A 140 9.81 24.33 -5.17
C GLY A 140 8.88 25.08 -6.10
N LEU A 141 7.79 25.64 -5.60
CA LEU A 141 6.85 26.45 -6.39
C LEU A 141 7.52 27.64 -7.08
N PHE A 142 8.58 28.21 -6.48
CA PHE A 142 9.32 29.36 -7.04
C PHE A 142 10.35 28.96 -8.10
N PHE A 143 10.67 27.67 -8.23
CA PHE A 143 11.69 27.17 -9.16
C PHE A 143 11.12 26.45 -10.39
N ILE A 144 9.81 26.40 -10.53
CA ILE A 144 9.14 25.77 -11.67
C ILE A 144 9.46 26.53 -12.97
N LYS A 145 9.97 25.81 -13.95
CA LYS A 145 10.17 26.30 -15.31
C LYS A 145 9.12 25.70 -16.24
N GLY A 146 8.29 26.56 -16.87
CA GLY A 146 7.24 26.11 -17.79
C GLY A 146 7.78 25.35 -19.01
N SER A 147 8.99 25.67 -19.48
CA SER A 147 9.67 24.95 -20.56
C SER A 147 9.93 23.49 -20.28
N ASN A 148 10.01 23.09 -19.02
CA ASN A 148 10.22 21.70 -18.62
C ASN A 148 8.99 20.79 -18.82
N PHE A 149 7.85 21.37 -19.17
CA PHE A 149 6.62 20.62 -19.50
C PHE A 149 6.45 20.39 -21.01
N THR A 150 7.45 20.76 -21.82
CA THR A 150 7.44 20.56 -23.28
C THR A 150 8.65 19.76 -23.75
N PRO A 151 8.46 18.71 -24.60
CA PRO A 151 7.19 18.19 -25.09
C PRO A 151 6.37 17.53 -23.96
N PHE A 152 5.04 17.69 -23.99
CA PHE A 152 4.19 17.23 -22.90
C PHE A 152 4.09 15.70 -22.81
N VAL A 153 4.09 15.01 -23.96
CA VAL A 153 4.06 13.55 -24.04
C VAL A 153 5.38 13.04 -24.61
N ILE A 154 6.04 12.16 -23.86
CA ILE A 154 7.27 11.48 -24.27
C ILE A 154 7.03 9.98 -24.09
N ILE A 155 7.00 9.21 -25.17
CA ILE A 155 6.82 7.75 -25.12
C ILE A 155 8.10 7.09 -25.62
N GLN A 156 8.54 6.05 -24.94
CA GLN A 156 9.73 5.29 -25.34
C GLN A 156 9.53 4.61 -26.69
N LYS A 157 10.60 4.53 -27.48
CA LYS A 157 10.57 3.85 -28.77
C LYS A 157 10.13 2.39 -28.60
N GLY A 158 9.13 2.00 -29.39
CA GLY A 158 8.59 0.63 -29.37
C GLY A 158 7.49 0.38 -28.34
N GLN A 159 7.15 1.36 -27.49
CA GLN A 159 6.06 1.25 -26.52
C GLN A 159 4.79 1.93 -27.07
N SER A 160 3.62 1.30 -26.87
CA SER A 160 2.35 1.94 -27.19
C SER A 160 1.95 2.94 -26.11
N ALA A 161 1.20 3.98 -26.46
CA ALA A 161 0.70 4.96 -25.50
C ALA A 161 -0.19 4.32 -24.42
N SER A 162 -0.96 3.30 -24.76
CA SER A 162 -1.80 2.58 -23.80
C SER A 162 -0.98 1.73 -22.82
N SER A 163 0.08 1.08 -23.26
CA SER A 163 0.98 0.32 -22.39
C SER A 163 1.77 1.25 -21.46
N ALA A 164 2.27 2.38 -21.98
CA ALA A 164 2.91 3.42 -21.16
C ALA A 164 1.95 3.95 -20.08
N PHE A 165 0.71 4.29 -20.47
CA PHE A 165 -0.31 4.77 -19.55
C PHE A 165 -0.59 3.77 -18.42
N VAL A 166 -0.77 2.48 -18.73
CA VAL A 166 -1.05 1.45 -17.73
C VAL A 166 0.15 1.20 -16.81
N ALA A 167 1.35 1.09 -17.36
CA ALA A 167 2.58 0.92 -16.57
C ALA A 167 2.77 2.06 -15.57
N VAL A 168 2.63 3.31 -16.04
CA VAL A 168 2.70 4.51 -15.20
C VAL A 168 1.56 4.56 -14.19
N SER A 169 0.33 4.15 -14.59
CA SER A 169 -0.82 4.10 -13.68
C SER A 169 -0.55 3.15 -12.52
N ILE A 170 -0.05 1.94 -12.75
CA ILE A 170 0.27 0.97 -11.69
C ILE A 170 1.40 1.52 -10.81
N THR A 171 2.42 2.13 -11.39
CA THR A 171 3.55 2.71 -10.67
C THR A 171 3.09 3.86 -9.75
N LEU A 172 2.32 4.82 -10.27
CA LEU A 172 1.85 5.97 -9.51
C LEU A 172 0.72 5.61 -8.52
N PHE A 173 -0.11 4.63 -8.85
CA PHE A 173 -1.17 4.18 -7.95
C PHE A 173 -0.62 3.64 -6.63
N TYR A 174 0.60 3.09 -6.62
CA TYR A 174 1.29 2.66 -5.41
C TYR A 174 1.34 3.75 -4.33
N ALA A 175 1.55 5.00 -4.73
CA ALA A 175 1.60 6.14 -3.81
C ALA A 175 0.30 6.32 -3.01
N PHE A 176 -0.83 5.96 -3.58
CA PHE A 176 -2.15 6.06 -2.94
C PHE A 176 -2.51 4.85 -2.07
N THR A 177 -1.71 3.79 -2.07
CA THR A 177 -2.03 2.57 -1.31
C THR A 177 -1.77 2.71 0.20
N GLY A 178 -2.47 1.91 1.01
CA GLY A 178 -2.31 1.90 2.47
C GLY A 178 -3.48 2.52 3.24
N PHE A 179 -4.37 3.29 2.58
CA PHE A 179 -5.55 3.88 3.20
C PHE A 179 -6.51 2.82 3.77
N GLU A 180 -6.53 1.63 3.19
CA GLU A 180 -7.34 0.50 3.65
C GLU A 180 -7.00 0.05 5.08
N SER A 181 -5.83 0.42 5.59
CA SER A 181 -5.43 0.14 6.97
C SER A 181 -6.26 0.89 8.00
N LEU A 182 -6.83 2.06 7.63
CA LEU A 182 -7.75 2.80 8.49
C LEU A 182 -9.03 2.01 8.78
N ALA A 183 -9.56 1.30 7.77
CA ALA A 183 -10.74 0.47 7.94
C ALA A 183 -10.50 -0.76 8.82
N VAL A 184 -9.24 -1.20 8.95
CA VAL A 184 -8.86 -2.35 9.79
C VAL A 184 -8.68 -1.97 11.24
N ALA A 185 -8.25 -0.73 11.51
CA ALA A 185 -8.03 -0.19 12.85
C ALA A 185 -9.28 0.51 13.41
N ALA A 186 -10.46 0.13 12.95
CA ALA A 186 -11.72 0.80 13.31
C ALA A 186 -11.96 0.81 14.83
N LYS A 187 -11.67 -0.29 15.54
CA LYS A 187 -11.85 -0.39 17.01
C LYS A 187 -11.01 0.60 17.82
N ASP A 188 -9.87 1.02 17.26
CA ASP A 188 -8.98 1.98 17.94
C ASP A 188 -9.47 3.42 17.80
N MET A 189 -10.54 3.66 17.04
CA MET A 189 -11.11 4.99 16.78
C MET A 189 -12.41 5.21 17.57
N GLU A 190 -12.57 6.40 18.12
CA GLU A 190 -13.86 6.84 18.67
C GLU A 190 -14.91 6.96 17.55
N ASN A 191 -16.12 6.46 17.79
CA ASN A 191 -17.23 6.48 16.83
C ASN A 191 -16.80 6.04 15.41
N PRO A 192 -16.30 4.80 15.23
CA PRO A 192 -15.66 4.35 13.99
C PRO A 192 -16.53 4.51 12.75
N LYS A 193 -17.85 4.24 12.84
CA LYS A 193 -18.79 4.42 11.72
C LYS A 193 -18.81 5.84 11.13
N LYS A 194 -18.48 6.85 11.93
CA LYS A 194 -18.44 8.25 11.50
C LYS A 194 -17.02 8.70 11.18
N ASN A 195 -16.05 8.32 12.01
CA ASN A 195 -14.70 8.86 11.94
C ASN A 195 -13.82 8.16 10.90
N VAL A 196 -14.01 6.85 10.66
CA VAL A 196 -13.28 6.14 9.59
C VAL A 196 -13.61 6.70 8.21
N PRO A 197 -14.88 6.87 7.80
CA PRO A 197 -15.21 7.50 6.52
C PRO A 197 -14.63 8.90 6.37
N LYS A 198 -14.79 9.74 7.42
CA LYS A 198 -14.27 11.10 7.41
C LYS A 198 -12.74 11.14 7.27
N ALA A 199 -12.03 10.28 8.00
CA ALA A 199 -10.58 10.18 7.93
C ALA A 199 -10.11 9.72 6.54
N LEU A 200 -10.77 8.70 5.95
CA LEU A 200 -10.46 8.22 4.61
C LEU A 200 -10.57 9.33 3.56
N VAL A 201 -11.71 10.06 3.53
CA VAL A 201 -11.92 11.13 2.57
C VAL A 201 -10.89 12.25 2.76
N MET A 202 -10.65 12.67 4.02
CA MET A 202 -9.71 13.74 4.32
C MET A 202 -8.27 13.37 3.94
N VAL A 203 -7.83 12.16 4.30
CA VAL A 203 -6.48 11.67 3.96
C VAL A 203 -6.30 11.60 2.46
N MET A 204 -7.26 11.05 1.73
CA MET A 204 -7.17 10.93 0.26
C MET A 204 -7.09 12.30 -0.41
N PHE A 205 -7.85 13.28 0.08
CA PHE A 205 -7.79 14.65 -0.45
C PHE A 205 -6.41 15.29 -0.21
N VAL A 206 -5.93 15.28 1.04
CA VAL A 206 -4.65 15.90 1.41
C VAL A 206 -3.48 15.25 0.68
N VAL A 207 -3.45 13.91 0.63
CA VAL A 207 -2.40 13.15 -0.04
C VAL A 207 -2.40 13.41 -1.54
N SER A 208 -3.57 13.50 -2.17
CA SER A 208 -3.70 13.82 -3.60
C SER A 208 -3.09 15.17 -3.94
N VAL A 209 -3.39 16.21 -3.16
CA VAL A 209 -2.83 17.55 -3.35
C VAL A 209 -1.30 17.53 -3.19
N ILE A 210 -0.80 16.88 -2.15
CA ILE A 210 0.65 16.77 -1.90
C ILE A 210 1.35 16.07 -3.07
N TYR A 211 0.82 14.94 -3.56
CA TYR A 211 1.46 14.19 -4.65
C TYR A 211 1.43 14.94 -5.98
N MET A 212 0.35 15.66 -6.27
CA MET A 212 0.28 16.54 -7.45
C MET A 212 1.35 17.63 -7.39
N LEU A 213 1.53 18.26 -6.23
CA LEU A 213 2.56 19.27 -6.04
C LEU A 213 3.96 18.69 -6.15
N ILE A 214 4.24 17.55 -5.52
CA ILE A 214 5.55 16.89 -5.60
C ILE A 214 5.90 16.53 -7.03
N LEU A 215 4.99 15.90 -7.77
CA LEU A 215 5.24 15.51 -9.16
C LEU A 215 5.41 16.74 -10.05
N GLY A 216 4.51 17.72 -9.95
CA GLY A 216 4.57 18.97 -10.73
C GLY A 216 5.86 19.76 -10.49
N ILE A 217 6.28 19.91 -9.23
CA ILE A 217 7.53 20.57 -8.87
C ILE A 217 8.73 19.77 -9.39
N SER A 218 8.74 18.44 -9.22
CA SER A 218 9.85 17.61 -9.71
C SER A 218 10.01 17.75 -11.21
N ILE A 219 8.93 17.75 -11.99
CA ILE A 219 8.96 17.99 -13.44
C ILE A 219 9.43 19.42 -13.74
N GLY A 220 8.80 20.40 -13.10
CA GLY A 220 9.08 21.82 -13.34
C GLY A 220 10.52 22.23 -13.01
N VAL A 221 11.13 21.57 -12.02
CA VAL A 221 12.52 21.83 -11.61
C VAL A 221 13.52 21.03 -12.44
N LEU A 222 13.32 19.72 -12.59
CA LEU A 222 14.32 18.84 -13.21
C LEU A 222 14.20 18.76 -14.74
N GLY A 223 12.96 18.82 -15.29
CA GLY A 223 12.72 18.58 -16.71
C GLY A 223 13.20 17.18 -17.10
N ASN A 224 13.96 17.08 -18.20
CA ASN A 224 14.52 15.80 -18.68
C ASN A 224 15.46 15.11 -17.67
N GLY A 225 16.04 15.86 -16.72
CA GLY A 225 16.85 15.27 -15.64
C GLY A 225 16.04 14.44 -14.64
N LEU A 226 14.71 14.44 -14.74
CA LEU A 226 13.84 13.59 -13.92
C LEU A 226 13.82 12.15 -14.41
N ALA A 227 14.07 11.91 -15.72
CA ALA A 227 14.07 10.58 -16.30
C ALA A 227 15.15 9.70 -15.65
N GLY A 228 14.74 8.51 -15.16
CA GLY A 228 15.62 7.54 -14.52
C GLY A 228 16.14 7.92 -13.13
N SER A 229 15.72 9.07 -12.58
CA SER A 229 16.11 9.44 -11.22
C SER A 229 15.54 8.48 -10.19
N ALA A 230 16.41 7.89 -9.35
CA ALA A 230 16.03 7.04 -8.23
C ALA A 230 15.55 7.87 -7.03
N THR A 231 16.01 9.12 -6.90
CA THR A 231 15.74 10.03 -5.77
C THR A 231 15.22 11.40 -6.24
N PRO A 232 14.13 11.44 -7.03
CA PRO A 232 13.70 12.64 -7.77
C PRO A 232 13.44 13.88 -6.91
N VAL A 233 12.91 13.68 -5.68
CA VAL A 233 12.63 14.79 -4.75
C VAL A 233 13.92 15.36 -4.18
N ALA A 234 14.90 14.49 -3.86
CA ALA A 234 16.21 14.93 -3.39
C ALA A 234 17.01 15.64 -4.50
N ASP A 235 16.97 15.11 -5.73
CA ASP A 235 17.64 15.70 -6.89
C ASP A 235 17.06 17.09 -7.23
N ALA A 236 15.73 17.22 -7.16
CA ALA A 236 15.08 18.53 -7.31
C ALA A 236 15.48 19.50 -6.19
N ALA A 237 15.55 19.02 -4.94
CA ALA A 237 15.98 19.84 -3.81
C ALA A 237 17.45 20.27 -3.92
N ILE A 238 18.33 19.41 -4.44
CA ILE A 238 19.73 19.79 -4.75
C ILE A 238 19.75 20.92 -5.80
N LYS A 239 18.93 20.81 -6.82
CA LYS A 239 18.88 21.84 -7.88
C LYS A 239 18.32 23.19 -7.40
N MET A 240 17.43 23.18 -6.39
CA MET A 240 16.82 24.37 -5.80
C MET A 240 17.70 25.03 -4.72
N LEU A 241 18.22 24.22 -3.80
CA LEU A 241 18.85 24.68 -2.54
C LEU A 241 20.32 24.22 -2.40
N GLY A 242 20.89 23.62 -3.46
CA GLY A 242 22.21 23.02 -3.40
C GLY A 242 22.27 21.75 -2.54
N PRO A 243 23.47 21.28 -2.16
CA PRO A 243 23.66 20.03 -1.44
C PRO A 243 22.86 19.94 -0.11
N ILE A 244 22.69 21.07 0.58
CA ILE A 244 21.96 21.14 1.86
C ILE A 244 20.50 20.73 1.65
N GLY A 245 19.86 21.19 0.56
CA GLY A 245 18.47 20.76 0.22
C GLY A 245 18.38 19.27 0.02
N GLY A 246 19.34 18.69 -0.71
CA GLY A 246 19.42 17.24 -0.91
C GLY A 246 19.54 16.46 0.42
N TYR A 247 20.42 16.88 1.31
CA TYR A 247 20.58 16.26 2.64
C TYR A 247 19.29 16.32 3.48
N ILE A 248 18.63 17.48 3.53
CA ILE A 248 17.37 17.64 4.27
C ILE A 248 16.32 16.65 3.79
N ILE A 249 16.10 16.58 2.47
CA ILE A 249 15.13 15.67 1.87
C ILE A 249 15.52 14.21 2.09
N THR A 250 16.78 13.85 1.90
CA THR A 250 17.26 12.47 2.05
C THR A 250 17.12 12.00 3.50
N ILE A 251 17.52 12.78 4.48
CA ILE A 251 17.37 12.44 5.91
C ILE A 251 15.88 12.31 6.25
N GLY A 252 15.04 13.26 5.82
CA GLY A 252 13.60 13.18 6.01
C GLY A 252 12.99 11.93 5.37
N THR A 253 13.46 11.54 4.19
CA THR A 253 13.01 10.31 3.52
C THR A 253 13.46 9.06 4.27
N ILE A 254 14.71 8.98 4.74
CA ILE A 254 15.22 7.87 5.56
C ILE A 254 14.37 7.70 6.83
N VAL A 255 14.10 8.80 7.55
CA VAL A 255 13.25 8.79 8.75
C VAL A 255 11.83 8.32 8.41
N SER A 256 11.25 8.85 7.33
CA SER A 256 9.90 8.47 6.86
C SER A 256 9.81 6.98 6.52
N VAL A 257 10.71 6.50 5.66
CA VAL A 257 10.72 5.11 5.19
C VAL A 257 11.08 4.15 6.32
N GLY A 258 11.99 4.55 7.21
CA GLY A 258 12.30 3.83 8.46
C GLY A 258 11.05 3.66 9.33
N GLY A 259 10.28 4.73 9.51
CA GLY A 259 9.01 4.71 10.24
C GLY A 259 7.96 3.78 9.61
N ILE A 260 7.86 3.78 8.28
CA ILE A 260 6.96 2.86 7.57
C ILE A 260 7.41 1.40 7.77
N ASN A 261 8.71 1.12 7.73
CA ASN A 261 9.24 -0.23 7.99
C ASN A 261 8.91 -0.70 9.43
N ILE A 262 9.06 0.18 10.43
CA ILE A 262 8.69 -0.13 11.82
C ILE A 262 7.19 -0.44 11.90
N ALA A 263 6.33 0.40 11.34
CA ALA A 263 4.89 0.17 11.32
C ALA A 263 4.53 -1.15 10.62
N SER A 264 5.10 -1.41 9.44
CA SER A 264 4.86 -2.64 8.67
C SER A 264 5.29 -3.89 9.43
N SER A 265 6.43 -3.83 10.15
CA SER A 265 6.91 -4.95 10.97
C SER A 265 5.95 -5.34 12.09
N ILE A 266 5.16 -4.38 12.60
CA ILE A 266 4.16 -4.59 13.64
C ILE A 266 2.83 -5.07 13.02
N PHE A 267 2.37 -4.41 11.95
CA PHE A 267 1.07 -4.71 11.35
C PHE A 267 1.04 -6.04 10.59
N THR A 268 2.13 -6.42 9.94
CA THR A 268 2.17 -7.64 9.12
C THR A 268 1.90 -8.91 9.94
N PRO A 269 2.59 -9.19 11.06
CA PRO A 269 2.28 -10.35 11.90
C PRO A 269 0.89 -10.27 12.56
N ARG A 270 0.42 -9.07 12.91
CA ARG A 270 -0.91 -8.89 13.49
C ARG A 270 -2.02 -9.20 12.50
N SER A 271 -1.82 -8.93 11.21
CA SER A 271 -2.76 -9.33 10.16
C SER A 271 -2.93 -10.85 10.10
N ALA A 272 -1.84 -11.63 10.26
CA ALA A 272 -1.92 -13.08 10.37
C ALA A 272 -2.65 -13.54 11.65
N ALA A 273 -2.38 -12.89 12.80
CA ALA A 273 -3.02 -13.22 14.06
C ALA A 273 -4.54 -12.95 14.03
N ALA A 274 -4.97 -11.88 13.35
CA ALA A 274 -6.38 -11.56 13.17
C ALA A 274 -7.14 -12.64 12.37
N LEU A 275 -6.51 -13.31 11.41
CA LEU A 275 -7.11 -14.43 10.68
C LEU A 275 -7.37 -15.64 11.58
N VAL A 276 -6.57 -15.84 12.64
CA VAL A 276 -6.80 -16.89 13.64
C VAL A 276 -8.03 -16.60 14.48
N GLU A 277 -8.27 -15.33 14.86
CA GLU A 277 -9.45 -14.93 15.63
C GLU A 277 -10.76 -15.22 14.89
N GLN A 278 -10.68 -15.20 13.57
CA GLN A 278 -11.79 -15.46 12.67
C GLN A 278 -11.92 -16.95 12.28
N GLY A 279 -11.11 -17.83 12.88
CA GLY A 279 -11.13 -19.27 12.61
C GLY A 279 -10.50 -19.67 11.25
N LEU A 280 -9.81 -18.76 10.60
CA LEU A 280 -9.30 -18.92 9.23
C LEU A 280 -7.87 -19.46 9.17
N MET A 281 -7.17 -19.50 10.30
CA MET A 281 -5.81 -20.01 10.42
C MET A 281 -5.60 -20.88 11.65
N PRO A 282 -4.58 -21.76 11.65
CA PRO A 282 -4.27 -22.59 12.81
C PRO A 282 -4.01 -21.74 14.07
N LYS A 283 -4.54 -22.16 15.20
CA LYS A 283 -4.34 -21.50 16.50
C LYS A 283 -2.88 -21.33 16.88
N SER A 284 -1.98 -22.15 16.31
CA SER A 284 -0.53 -22.04 16.49
C SER A 284 0.04 -20.70 16.06
N ILE A 285 -0.49 -20.07 15.00
CA ILE A 285 -0.05 -18.75 14.49
C ILE A 285 -0.19 -17.65 15.56
N ARG A 286 -1.20 -17.76 16.44
CA ARG A 286 -1.47 -16.80 17.51
C ARG A 286 -0.70 -17.08 18.81
N LYS A 287 0.08 -18.18 18.88
CA LYS A 287 0.87 -18.45 20.08
C LYS A 287 1.78 -17.27 20.40
N THR A 288 1.67 -16.76 21.63
CA THR A 288 2.47 -15.67 22.15
C THR A 288 3.65 -16.18 22.97
N ASN A 289 4.75 -15.44 22.94
CA ASN A 289 5.88 -15.65 23.85
C ASN A 289 5.61 -15.01 25.21
N LYS A 290 6.59 -15.07 26.13
CA LYS A 290 6.51 -14.48 27.48
C LYS A 290 6.22 -12.96 27.46
N ASN A 291 6.54 -12.27 26.36
CA ASN A 291 6.34 -10.84 26.18
C ASN A 291 5.00 -10.50 25.49
N GLY A 292 4.14 -11.50 25.26
CA GLY A 292 2.85 -11.30 24.59
C GLY A 292 2.92 -11.14 23.06
N ALA A 293 4.10 -11.34 22.44
CA ALA A 293 4.27 -11.20 21.00
C ALA A 293 3.92 -12.51 20.26
N PRO A 294 3.16 -12.48 19.13
CA PRO A 294 2.77 -13.64 18.36
C PRO A 294 3.97 -14.17 17.55
N TYR A 295 4.85 -14.93 18.19
CA TYR A 295 6.18 -15.25 17.68
C TYR A 295 6.17 -16.06 16.38
N ILE A 296 5.20 -16.97 16.16
CA ILE A 296 5.10 -17.74 14.92
C ILE A 296 4.70 -16.82 13.76
N ALA A 297 3.71 -15.96 13.99
CA ALA A 297 3.31 -14.96 12.98
C ALA A 297 4.47 -14.02 12.61
N ILE A 298 5.27 -13.61 13.60
CA ILE A 298 6.47 -12.76 13.37
C ILE A 298 7.48 -13.51 12.51
N ILE A 299 7.85 -14.73 12.88
CA ILE A 299 8.87 -15.50 12.15
C ILE A 299 8.43 -15.73 10.70
N VAL A 300 7.19 -16.19 10.47
CA VAL A 300 6.68 -16.45 9.12
C VAL A 300 6.62 -15.16 8.29
N SER A 301 6.18 -14.04 8.90
CA SER A 301 6.12 -12.75 8.22
C SER A 301 7.51 -12.21 7.87
N VAL A 302 8.50 -12.35 8.77
CA VAL A 302 9.89 -11.94 8.52
C VAL A 302 10.50 -12.75 7.38
N ILE A 303 10.37 -14.07 7.42
CA ILE A 303 10.90 -14.96 6.36
C ILE A 303 10.24 -14.63 5.02
N GLY A 304 8.91 -14.54 4.98
CA GLY A 304 8.18 -14.20 3.76
C GLY A 304 8.59 -12.84 3.20
N THR A 305 8.71 -11.83 4.07
CA THR A 305 9.15 -10.48 3.68
C THR A 305 10.58 -10.49 3.10
N LEU A 306 11.51 -11.24 3.71
CA LEU A 306 12.89 -11.35 3.22
C LEU A 306 12.96 -12.01 1.84
N LEU A 307 12.27 -13.13 1.66
CA LEU A 307 12.24 -13.85 0.37
C LEU A 307 11.68 -12.93 -0.73
N ILE A 308 10.61 -12.19 -0.45
CA ILE A 308 10.03 -11.23 -1.38
C ILE A 308 11.00 -10.07 -1.62
N ALA A 309 11.61 -9.51 -0.58
CA ALA A 309 12.50 -8.35 -0.71
C ALA A 309 13.76 -8.64 -1.53
N TRP A 310 14.28 -9.86 -1.44
CA TRP A 310 15.45 -10.29 -2.21
C TRP A 310 15.09 -10.71 -3.65
N SER A 311 13.82 -10.96 -3.95
CA SER A 311 13.38 -11.38 -5.29
C SER A 311 13.21 -10.26 -6.30
N GLY A 312 13.20 -8.99 -5.88
CA GLY A 312 12.89 -7.88 -6.78
C GLY A 312 13.44 -6.52 -6.37
N SER A 313 13.28 -5.57 -7.27
CA SER A 313 13.58 -4.15 -7.04
C SER A 313 12.40 -3.44 -6.36
N PHE A 314 12.65 -2.22 -5.85
CA PHE A 314 11.57 -1.36 -5.34
C PHE A 314 10.44 -1.16 -6.36
N THR A 315 10.78 -0.82 -7.62
CA THR A 315 9.78 -0.58 -8.66
C THR A 315 8.96 -1.83 -8.98
N THR A 316 9.62 -2.98 -9.16
CA THR A 316 8.93 -4.25 -9.42
C THR A 316 8.01 -4.65 -8.27
N LEU A 317 8.50 -4.58 -7.03
CA LEU A 317 7.72 -4.96 -5.85
C LEU A 317 6.56 -3.99 -5.58
N SER A 318 6.73 -2.69 -5.87
CA SER A 318 5.64 -1.71 -5.73
C SER A 318 4.50 -2.00 -6.72
N GLN A 319 4.82 -2.36 -7.95
CA GLN A 319 3.83 -2.73 -8.96
C GLN A 319 3.12 -4.05 -8.62
N ILE A 320 3.85 -5.08 -8.17
CA ILE A 320 3.27 -6.33 -7.67
C ILE A 320 2.34 -6.04 -6.47
N SER A 321 2.75 -5.15 -5.56
CA SER A 321 1.94 -4.74 -4.41
C SER A 321 0.61 -4.12 -4.84
N VAL A 322 0.60 -3.27 -5.87
CA VAL A 322 -0.64 -2.68 -6.42
C VAL A 322 -1.54 -3.75 -7.01
N VAL A 323 -1.01 -4.62 -7.86
CA VAL A 323 -1.76 -5.71 -8.47
C VAL A 323 -2.42 -6.59 -7.40
N SER A 324 -1.65 -6.97 -6.38
CA SER A 324 -2.14 -7.80 -5.26
C SER A 324 -3.26 -7.12 -4.47
N ARG A 325 -3.26 -5.79 -4.35
CA ARG A 325 -4.28 -5.04 -3.61
C ARG A 325 -5.63 -5.03 -4.29
N PHE A 326 -5.70 -5.19 -5.60
CA PHE A 326 -6.98 -5.26 -6.31
C PHE A 326 -7.83 -6.46 -5.86
N ILE A 327 -7.22 -7.50 -5.29
CA ILE A 327 -7.93 -8.62 -4.63
C ILE A 327 -8.81 -8.14 -3.46
N GLN A 328 -8.40 -7.06 -2.78
CA GLN A 328 -9.17 -6.46 -1.70
C GLN A 328 -10.11 -5.36 -2.23
N TYR A 329 -9.65 -4.58 -3.21
CA TYR A 329 -10.35 -3.40 -3.70
C TYR A 329 -11.59 -3.76 -4.51
N ILE A 330 -11.47 -4.68 -5.48
CA ILE A 330 -12.60 -5.09 -6.34
C ILE A 330 -13.74 -5.71 -5.51
N PRO A 331 -13.50 -6.72 -4.63
CA PRO A 331 -14.55 -7.25 -3.79
C PRO A 331 -15.18 -6.22 -2.86
N THR A 332 -14.38 -5.29 -2.29
CA THR A 332 -14.92 -4.23 -1.42
C THR A 332 -15.86 -3.30 -2.19
N CYS A 333 -15.47 -2.87 -3.40
CA CYS A 333 -16.33 -2.01 -4.23
C CYS A 333 -17.62 -2.73 -4.65
N LEU A 334 -17.56 -4.02 -4.99
CA LEU A 334 -18.74 -4.83 -5.30
C LEU A 334 -19.60 -5.08 -4.04
N ALA A 335 -18.96 -5.29 -2.89
CA ALA A 335 -19.65 -5.51 -1.63
C ALA A 335 -20.57 -4.33 -1.27
N VAL A 336 -20.17 -3.08 -1.53
CA VAL A 336 -21.02 -1.90 -1.31
C VAL A 336 -22.38 -2.05 -1.99
N LEU A 337 -22.42 -2.54 -3.25
CA LEU A 337 -23.66 -2.70 -3.99
C LEU A 337 -24.57 -3.78 -3.39
N ILE A 338 -23.97 -4.86 -2.86
CA ILE A 338 -24.69 -5.96 -2.22
C ILE A 338 -25.18 -5.55 -0.82
N LEU A 339 -24.30 -4.91 -0.04
CA LEU A 339 -24.60 -4.49 1.34
C LEU A 339 -25.68 -3.43 1.38
N ARG A 340 -25.78 -2.54 0.39
CA ARG A 340 -26.88 -1.59 0.23
C ARG A 340 -28.26 -2.29 0.14
N LYS A 341 -28.30 -3.46 -0.52
CA LYS A 341 -29.54 -4.27 -0.63
C LYS A 341 -29.78 -5.07 0.66
N LYS A 342 -28.70 -5.69 1.20
CA LYS A 342 -28.77 -6.53 2.39
C LYS A 342 -29.16 -5.75 3.64
N TYR A 343 -28.72 -4.50 3.74
CA TYR A 343 -28.92 -3.61 4.88
C TYR A 343 -29.71 -2.36 4.51
N ALA A 344 -30.72 -2.49 3.63
CA ALA A 344 -31.51 -1.36 3.12
C ALA A 344 -32.17 -0.54 4.24
N ASP A 345 -32.61 -1.21 5.31
CA ASP A 345 -33.32 -0.62 6.44
C ASP A 345 -32.39 -0.06 7.55
N LYS A 346 -31.05 -0.21 7.39
CA LYS A 346 -30.10 0.33 8.36
C LYS A 346 -29.68 1.74 7.99
N ASP A 347 -29.80 2.65 8.94
CA ASP A 347 -29.17 3.95 8.84
C ASP A 347 -27.66 3.82 8.86
N VAL A 348 -27.00 4.41 7.86
CA VAL A 348 -25.54 4.44 7.73
C VAL A 348 -25.01 5.86 7.87
N ASN A 349 -23.90 6.03 8.56
CA ASN A 349 -23.31 7.34 8.79
C ASN A 349 -22.66 7.95 7.53
N PHE A 350 -22.40 7.13 6.51
CA PHE A 350 -21.83 7.61 5.27
C PHE A 350 -22.37 6.81 4.08
N ARG A 351 -22.83 7.50 3.04
CA ARG A 351 -23.15 6.93 1.73
C ARG A 351 -22.42 7.70 0.64
N ILE A 352 -21.90 6.96 -0.35
CA ILE A 352 -21.23 7.55 -1.51
C ILE A 352 -22.22 8.37 -2.32
N PRO A 353 -21.91 9.64 -2.64
CA PRO A 353 -22.73 10.44 -3.54
C PRO A 353 -22.78 9.82 -4.94
N GLY A 354 -23.90 9.97 -5.66
CA GLY A 354 -24.05 9.41 -7.01
C GLY A 354 -24.38 7.92 -7.07
N GLY A 355 -24.73 7.29 -5.94
CA GLY A 355 -25.26 5.92 -5.93
C GLY A 355 -24.23 4.87 -6.39
N ALA A 356 -24.62 4.03 -7.37
CA ALA A 356 -23.80 2.90 -7.84
C ALA A 356 -22.69 3.31 -8.83
N ILE A 357 -22.69 4.54 -9.34
CA ILE A 357 -21.77 4.97 -10.41
C ILE A 357 -20.31 4.83 -9.96
N ILE A 358 -19.98 5.35 -8.78
CA ILE A 358 -18.60 5.34 -8.25
C ILE A 358 -18.10 3.91 -7.99
N PRO A 359 -18.84 3.03 -7.28
CA PRO A 359 -18.41 1.63 -7.15
C PRO A 359 -18.23 0.90 -8.48
N ILE A 360 -19.14 1.08 -9.42
CA ILE A 360 -19.06 0.45 -10.75
C ILE A 360 -17.85 0.99 -11.53
N PHE A 361 -17.62 2.30 -11.53
CA PHE A 361 -16.44 2.92 -12.13
C PHE A 361 -15.15 2.32 -11.54
N ALA A 362 -15.04 2.27 -10.21
CA ALA A 362 -13.87 1.71 -9.54
C ALA A 362 -13.60 0.25 -9.95
N VAL A 363 -14.65 -0.57 -10.03
CA VAL A 363 -14.53 -1.99 -10.45
C VAL A 363 -14.09 -2.11 -11.90
N ILE A 364 -14.77 -1.41 -12.81
CA ILE A 364 -14.48 -1.51 -14.26
C ILE A 364 -13.05 -1.06 -14.54
N ILE A 365 -12.64 0.10 -14.01
CA ILE A 365 -11.29 0.62 -14.24
C ILE A 365 -10.23 -0.31 -13.62
N SER A 366 -10.47 -0.84 -12.42
CA SER A 366 -9.56 -1.80 -11.77
C SER A 366 -9.36 -3.06 -12.61
N ILE A 367 -10.46 -3.62 -13.17
CA ILE A 367 -10.40 -4.80 -14.03
C ILE A 367 -9.67 -4.49 -15.33
N LEU A 368 -9.96 -3.36 -15.98
CA LEU A 368 -9.29 -2.96 -17.22
C LEU A 368 -7.78 -2.77 -17.02
N LEU A 369 -7.37 -2.16 -15.91
CA LEU A 369 -5.94 -2.03 -15.56
C LEU A 369 -5.28 -3.40 -15.36
N LEU A 370 -5.94 -4.32 -14.64
CA LEU A 370 -5.42 -5.68 -14.44
C LEU A 370 -5.31 -6.47 -15.74
N ILE A 371 -6.33 -6.42 -16.61
CA ILE A 371 -6.30 -7.10 -17.90
C ILE A 371 -5.15 -6.58 -18.76
N LYS A 372 -5.04 -5.27 -18.90
CA LYS A 372 -3.98 -4.67 -19.72
C LYS A 372 -2.59 -4.92 -19.13
N ALA A 373 -2.44 -4.82 -17.82
CA ALA A 373 -1.20 -5.19 -17.12
C ALA A 373 -0.85 -6.68 -17.35
N GLY A 374 -1.84 -7.55 -17.37
CA GLY A 374 -1.64 -8.98 -17.65
C GLY A 374 -1.21 -9.28 -19.08
N ILE A 375 -1.67 -8.48 -20.04
CA ILE A 375 -1.23 -8.59 -21.45
C ILE A 375 0.19 -8.09 -21.62
N ASP A 376 0.52 -6.93 -21.02
CA ASP A 376 1.83 -6.28 -21.19
C ASP A 376 2.92 -6.95 -20.33
N GLU A 377 2.61 -7.35 -19.10
CA GLU A 377 3.56 -7.90 -18.14
C GLU A 377 2.96 -9.05 -17.32
N PRO A 378 2.73 -10.24 -17.93
CA PRO A 378 2.01 -11.34 -17.30
C PRO A 378 2.64 -11.83 -15.98
N MET A 379 3.96 -11.74 -15.85
CA MET A 379 4.65 -12.17 -14.63
C MET A 379 4.29 -11.31 -13.40
N LYS A 380 3.98 -10.03 -13.57
CA LYS A 380 3.53 -9.19 -12.45
C LYS A 380 2.16 -9.63 -11.92
N ILE A 381 1.28 -10.06 -12.83
CA ILE A 381 -0.02 -10.63 -12.46
C ILE A 381 0.16 -11.98 -11.76
N VAL A 382 1.01 -12.84 -12.29
CA VAL A 382 1.30 -14.17 -11.68
C VAL A 382 1.83 -13.98 -10.25
N TRP A 383 2.79 -13.12 -10.03
CA TRP A 383 3.32 -12.84 -8.69
C TRP A 383 2.35 -12.10 -7.78
N GLY A 384 1.55 -11.18 -8.34
CA GLY A 384 0.59 -10.40 -7.56
C GLY A 384 -0.66 -11.17 -7.15
N LEU A 385 -1.19 -12.02 -8.04
CA LEU A 385 -2.42 -12.77 -7.80
C LEU A 385 -2.17 -14.26 -7.50
N GLY A 386 -0.98 -14.77 -7.76
CA GLY A 386 -0.65 -16.20 -7.58
C GLY A 386 -0.83 -16.69 -6.15
N GLY A 387 -0.76 -15.79 -5.17
CA GLY A 387 -1.08 -16.11 -3.78
C GLY A 387 -2.49 -16.69 -3.60
N MET A 388 -3.47 -16.28 -4.41
CA MET A 388 -4.85 -16.81 -4.36
C MET A 388 -4.87 -18.33 -4.62
N ILE A 389 -4.05 -18.82 -5.57
CA ILE A 389 -4.00 -20.25 -5.89
C ILE A 389 -3.51 -21.05 -4.69
N ILE A 390 -2.55 -20.51 -3.94
CA ILE A 390 -1.99 -21.15 -2.72
C ILE A 390 -3.03 -21.14 -1.59
N VAL A 391 -3.87 -20.14 -1.53
CA VAL A 391 -4.85 -19.94 -0.46
C VAL A 391 -6.02 -20.93 -0.58
N VAL A 392 -6.43 -21.31 -1.78
CA VAL A 392 -7.53 -22.27 -2.02
C VAL A 392 -7.37 -23.59 -1.24
N PRO A 393 -6.27 -24.36 -1.39
CA PRO A 393 -6.11 -25.61 -0.63
C PRO A 393 -6.04 -25.37 0.90
N ILE A 394 -5.52 -24.23 1.33
CA ILE A 394 -5.49 -23.86 2.76
C ILE A 394 -6.92 -23.68 3.28
N TYR A 395 -7.80 -23.02 2.53
CA TYR A 395 -9.21 -22.87 2.90
C TYR A 395 -9.90 -24.23 3.09
N PHE A 396 -9.79 -25.13 2.11
CA PHE A 396 -10.42 -26.46 2.20
C PHE A 396 -9.83 -27.31 3.33
N TYR A 397 -8.53 -27.21 3.59
CA TYR A 397 -7.90 -27.86 4.73
C TYR A 397 -8.45 -27.32 6.05
N MET A 398 -8.53 -25.98 6.18
CA MET A 398 -8.99 -25.32 7.38
C MET A 398 -10.47 -25.62 7.67
N THR A 399 -11.34 -25.51 6.67
CA THR A 399 -12.77 -25.83 6.83
C THR A 399 -12.98 -27.30 7.22
N LYS A 400 -12.21 -28.24 6.64
CA LYS A 400 -12.31 -29.65 6.98
C LYS A 400 -11.82 -29.98 8.41
N VAL A 401 -10.76 -29.32 8.85
CA VAL A 401 -10.16 -29.54 10.17
C VAL A 401 -10.94 -28.85 11.29
N TYR A 402 -11.46 -27.64 11.03
CA TYR A 402 -12.14 -26.85 12.05
C TYR A 402 -13.63 -27.14 12.12
N SER A 403 -14.33 -27.49 11.04
CA SER A 403 -15.73 -27.88 11.08
C SER A 403 -15.95 -29.15 11.94
N LYS A 404 -15.02 -30.12 11.88
CA LYS A 404 -15.05 -31.29 12.77
C LYS A 404 -14.90 -30.92 14.25
N LYS A 405 -14.11 -29.91 14.57
CA LYS A 405 -13.79 -29.54 15.96
C LYS A 405 -14.82 -28.61 16.60
N TYR A 406 -15.61 -27.86 15.82
CA TYR A 406 -16.75 -27.08 16.32
C TYR A 406 -17.94 -27.97 16.63
N ASN A 407 -18.23 -28.97 15.81
CA ASN A 407 -19.30 -29.93 16.05
C ASN A 407 -19.02 -30.83 17.29
N ASP A 408 -17.74 -31.05 17.63
CA ASP A 408 -17.36 -31.84 18.80
C ASP A 408 -17.40 -31.04 20.13
N VAL A 409 -17.56 -29.72 20.09
CA VAL A 409 -17.62 -28.83 21.28
C VAL A 409 -19.08 -28.47 21.63
N GLU A 410 -20.03 -28.49 20.70
CA GLU A 410 -21.45 -28.26 20.95
C GLU A 410 -22.19 -29.53 21.46
N VAL A 411 -21.50 -30.68 21.50
CA VAL A 411 -22.06 -31.96 21.96
C VAL A 411 -21.55 -32.35 23.36
N LYS A 412 -20.83 -31.47 24.03
CA LYS A 412 -20.43 -31.62 25.43
C LYS A 412 -20.87 -30.40 26.25
#